data_ef6367a033cc8a815a750167208044cc
#
_entry.id   ef6367a033cc8a815a750167208044cc
#
_cell.length_a   1.000
_cell.length_b   1.000
_cell.length_c   1.000
_cell.angle_alpha   90.00
_cell.angle_beta   90.00
_cell.angle_gamma   90.00
#
_symmetry.space_group_name_H-M   'P 1'
#
loop_
_entity.id
_entity.type
_entity.pdbx_description
1 polymer ?
#
loop_
_entity_poly.entity_id
_entity_poly.type
_entity_poly.pdbx_seq_one_letter_code
_entity_poly.pdbx_strand_id
1 'polypeptide(L)'
;MTSRKHPIKPVRGRPPTGTAMTAADRMRRMRERRKADGLKPVVSWVPHAAPMYSSHRLLEARSLAMHAVIAQKIERDPKLLDVPRNNLKRWITRWEGDAPAWYEEWRAIMDRPWLEIAGIITEPSEQGARLRQSSPFAGILSAVERKRIYEAFRA
;
A
#
# COMPACT_ATOMS: atom_id res chain seq x y z
N MET A 1 29.55 28.79 28.16
CA MET A 1 28.62 27.68 27.80
C MET A 1 27.57 28.23 26.84
N THR A 2 27.78 28.06 25.54
CA THR A 2 26.93 28.58 24.48
C THR A 2 25.96 27.49 24.02
N SER A 3 24.69 27.68 24.35
CA SER A 3 23.59 26.76 23.95
C SER A 3 23.36 26.85 22.45
N ARG A 4 23.67 25.80 21.70
CA ARG A 4 23.37 25.68 20.26
C ARG A 4 21.86 25.47 20.08
N LYS A 5 21.14 26.49 19.62
CA LYS A 5 19.75 26.34 19.16
C LYS A 5 19.74 25.46 17.88
N HIS A 6 19.07 24.31 17.96
CA HIS A 6 18.82 23.48 16.78
C HIS A 6 17.84 24.21 15.85
N PRO A 7 18.08 24.24 14.53
CA PRO A 7 17.14 24.84 13.59
C PRO A 7 15.89 23.97 13.51
N ILE A 8 14.72 24.60 13.70
CA ILE A 8 13.40 23.98 13.54
C ILE A 8 13.23 23.67 12.05
N LYS A 9 13.08 22.37 11.70
CA LYS A 9 12.80 21.96 10.31
C LYS A 9 11.45 22.55 9.86
N PRO A 10 11.34 23.12 8.65
CA PRO A 10 10.08 23.65 8.16
C PRO A 10 9.06 22.52 8.03
N VAL A 11 7.88 22.70 8.61
CA VAL A 11 6.74 21.80 8.48
C VAL A 11 6.28 21.84 7.02
N ARG A 12 6.40 20.73 6.29
CA ARG A 12 5.84 20.57 4.94
C ARG A 12 4.32 20.58 5.03
N GLY A 13 3.70 21.67 4.64
CA GLY A 13 2.26 21.84 4.53
C GLY A 13 1.94 23.22 3.96
N ARG A 14 0.74 23.34 3.34
CA ARG A 14 0.23 24.63 2.90
C ARG A 14 0.20 25.58 4.10
N PRO A 15 0.73 26.80 3.99
CA PRO A 15 0.73 27.76 5.11
C PRO A 15 -0.70 27.96 5.63
N PRO A 16 -0.89 28.04 6.95
CA PRO A 16 -2.21 28.24 7.52
C PRO A 16 -2.75 29.60 7.08
N THR A 17 -3.86 29.59 6.35
CA THR A 17 -4.51 30.81 5.83
C THR A 17 -5.29 31.57 6.91
N GLY A 18 -5.17 31.21 8.19
CA GLY A 18 -5.92 31.80 9.30
C GLY A 18 -7.43 31.51 9.29
N THR A 19 -7.98 31.12 8.14
CA THR A 19 -9.41 30.82 7.96
C THR A 19 -9.72 29.34 7.90
N ALA A 20 -8.71 28.47 8.05
CA ALA A 20 -8.91 27.04 8.02
C ALA A 20 -9.69 26.55 9.24
N MET A 21 -10.89 26.05 9.02
CA MET A 21 -11.73 25.46 10.07
C MET A 21 -11.04 24.25 10.70
N THR A 22 -11.09 24.16 12.03
CA THR A 22 -10.62 22.99 12.75
C THR A 22 -11.46 21.74 12.40
N ALA A 23 -10.91 20.55 12.65
CA ALA A 23 -11.67 19.31 12.47
C ALA A 23 -12.95 19.30 13.33
N ALA A 24 -12.88 19.88 14.56
CA ALA A 24 -14.02 20.01 15.45
C ALA A 24 -15.11 20.92 14.87
N ASP A 25 -14.73 22.05 14.25
CA ASP A 25 -15.69 22.97 13.63
C ASP A 25 -16.35 22.36 12.40
N ARG A 26 -15.59 21.62 11.59
CA ARG A 26 -16.17 20.88 10.45
C ARG A 26 -17.19 19.85 10.90
N MET A 27 -16.88 19.08 11.95
CA MET A 27 -17.80 18.11 12.52
C MET A 27 -19.05 18.76 13.13
N ARG A 28 -18.89 19.91 13.81
CA ARG A 28 -20.00 20.67 14.37
C ARG A 28 -20.96 21.12 13.26
N ARG A 29 -20.43 21.78 12.20
CA ARG A 29 -21.26 22.23 11.06
C ARG A 29 -21.95 21.06 10.33
N MET A 30 -21.26 19.91 10.20
CA MET A 30 -21.89 18.73 9.62
C MET A 30 -23.07 18.24 10.46
N ARG A 31 -22.93 18.20 11.78
CA ARG A 31 -24.01 17.81 12.71
C ARG A 31 -25.17 18.80 12.65
N GLU A 32 -24.90 20.10 12.61
CA GLU A 32 -25.91 21.16 12.50
C GLU A 32 -26.70 21.05 11.19
N ARG A 33 -26.03 20.84 10.05
CA ARG A 33 -26.70 20.60 8.76
C ARG A 33 -27.61 19.39 8.82
N ARG A 34 -27.11 18.25 9.29
CA ARG A 34 -27.91 17.02 9.41
C ARG A 34 -29.11 17.21 10.33
N LYS A 35 -28.95 17.97 11.41
CA LYS A 35 -30.06 18.32 12.30
C LYS A 35 -31.09 19.24 11.62
N ALA A 36 -30.63 20.21 10.83
CA ALA A 36 -31.51 21.08 10.03
C ALA A 36 -32.27 20.28 8.96
N ASP A 37 -31.65 19.25 8.39
CA ASP A 37 -32.25 18.31 7.44
C ASP A 37 -33.20 17.29 8.13
N GLY A 38 -33.50 17.47 9.42
CA GLY A 38 -34.38 16.58 10.19
C GLY A 38 -33.74 15.23 10.58
N LEU A 39 -32.46 15.04 10.34
CA LEU A 39 -31.76 13.79 10.65
C LEU A 39 -31.33 13.76 12.12
N LYS A 40 -31.64 12.66 12.81
CA LYS A 40 -31.15 12.37 14.17
C LYS A 40 -30.00 11.37 14.10
N PRO A 41 -28.92 11.55 14.89
CA PRO A 41 -27.90 10.52 15.01
C PRO A 41 -28.54 9.28 15.66
N VAL A 42 -28.49 8.16 14.98
CA VAL A 42 -28.88 6.86 15.53
C VAL A 42 -27.61 6.11 15.87
N VAL A 43 -27.39 5.84 17.16
CA VAL A 43 -26.35 4.93 17.62
C VAL A 43 -27.01 3.55 17.72
N SER A 44 -26.73 2.67 16.76
CA SER A 44 -27.14 1.27 16.85
C SER A 44 -25.94 0.44 17.29
N TRP A 45 -26.15 -0.41 18.30
CA TRP A 45 -25.22 -1.47 18.64
C TRP A 45 -25.44 -2.58 17.61
N VAL A 46 -24.54 -2.66 16.63
CA VAL A 46 -24.51 -3.82 15.73
C VAL A 46 -23.78 -4.95 16.45
N PRO A 47 -24.29 -6.19 16.38
CA PRO A 47 -23.51 -7.34 16.82
C PRO A 47 -22.14 -7.25 16.18
N HIS A 48 -21.09 -7.41 16.97
CA HIS A 48 -19.75 -7.54 16.43
C HIS A 48 -19.82 -8.78 15.55
N ALA A 49 -20.00 -8.57 14.22
CA ALA A 49 -19.86 -9.65 13.28
C ALA A 49 -18.57 -10.35 13.65
N ALA A 50 -18.64 -11.67 13.77
CA ALA A 50 -17.53 -12.53 14.14
C ALA A 50 -16.24 -11.96 13.58
N PRO A 51 -15.14 -11.89 14.34
CA PRO A 51 -14.00 -11.03 14.03
C PRO A 51 -13.76 -11.11 12.55
N MET A 52 -13.98 -9.99 11.85
CA MET A 52 -13.48 -9.88 10.50
C MET A 52 -12.02 -10.22 10.70
N TYR A 53 -11.71 -11.50 10.47
CA TYR A 53 -10.34 -11.97 10.52
C TYR A 53 -9.59 -10.97 9.73
N SER A 54 -9.02 -10.13 10.55
CA SER A 54 -8.56 -8.83 10.16
C SER A 54 -8.08 -8.96 8.76
N SER A 55 -8.51 -8.05 8.00
CA SER A 55 -7.96 -7.65 6.74
C SER A 55 -6.52 -8.13 6.46
N HIS A 56 -5.69 -8.40 7.47
CA HIS A 56 -4.29 -8.77 7.29
C HIS A 56 -4.11 -10.13 6.62
N ARG A 57 -4.69 -11.21 7.14
CA ARG A 57 -4.60 -12.54 6.50
C ARG A 57 -5.26 -12.56 5.12
N LEU A 58 -6.38 -11.85 4.99
CA LEU A 58 -7.05 -11.71 3.71
C LEU A 58 -6.22 -10.90 2.71
N LEU A 59 -5.57 -9.82 3.16
CA LEU A 59 -4.67 -9.03 2.34
C LEU A 59 -3.44 -9.84 1.90
N GLU A 60 -2.86 -10.61 2.80
CA GLU A 60 -1.75 -11.52 2.48
C GLU A 60 -2.16 -12.60 1.48
N ALA A 61 -3.30 -13.25 1.69
CA ALA A 61 -3.81 -14.26 0.76
C ALA A 61 -4.09 -13.68 -0.63
N ARG A 62 -4.66 -12.48 -0.72
CA ARG A 62 -4.83 -11.75 -1.99
C ARG A 62 -3.50 -11.40 -2.63
N SER A 63 -2.56 -10.91 -1.83
CA SER A 63 -1.23 -10.56 -2.32
C SER A 63 -0.51 -11.79 -2.88
N LEU A 64 -0.57 -12.91 -2.18
CA LEU A 64 -0.01 -14.18 -2.63
C LEU A 64 -0.67 -14.65 -3.94
N ALA A 65 -2.01 -14.63 -4.01
CA ALA A 65 -2.75 -15.00 -5.22
C ALA A 65 -2.39 -14.10 -6.42
N MET A 66 -2.25 -12.79 -6.20
CA MET A 66 -1.79 -11.86 -7.26
C MET A 66 -0.40 -12.23 -7.74
N HIS A 67 0.55 -12.52 -6.84
CA HIS A 67 1.91 -12.86 -7.22
C HIS A 67 2.02 -14.23 -7.89
N ALA A 68 1.15 -15.19 -7.54
CA ALA A 68 1.05 -16.46 -8.26
C ALA A 68 0.62 -16.27 -9.72
N VAL A 69 -0.38 -15.40 -9.96
CA VAL A 69 -0.80 -15.07 -11.34
C VAL A 69 0.29 -14.28 -12.08
N ILE A 70 0.98 -13.37 -11.41
CA ILE A 70 2.13 -12.64 -11.96
C ILE A 70 3.22 -13.62 -12.39
N ALA A 71 3.57 -14.59 -11.54
CA ALA A 71 4.57 -15.60 -11.84
C ALA A 71 4.20 -16.41 -13.10
N GLN A 72 2.95 -16.87 -13.20
CA GLN A 72 2.45 -17.58 -14.39
C GLN A 72 2.52 -16.73 -15.67
N LYS A 73 2.25 -15.43 -15.56
CA LYS A 73 2.33 -14.53 -16.73
C LYS A 73 3.76 -14.33 -17.20
N ILE A 74 4.68 -14.12 -16.28
CA ILE A 74 6.11 -13.95 -16.61
C ILE A 74 6.70 -15.25 -17.18
N GLU A 75 6.28 -16.40 -16.65
CA GLU A 75 6.69 -17.70 -17.19
C GLU A 75 6.29 -17.86 -18.67
N ARG A 76 5.12 -17.36 -19.06
CA ARG A 76 4.64 -17.37 -20.45
C ARG A 76 5.26 -16.28 -21.32
N ASP A 77 5.55 -15.14 -20.74
CA ASP A 77 6.17 -14.01 -21.41
C ASP A 77 7.26 -13.37 -20.52
N PRO A 78 8.51 -13.84 -20.65
CA PRO A 78 9.63 -13.33 -19.85
C PRO A 78 9.92 -11.83 -20.04
N LYS A 79 9.45 -11.20 -21.11
CA LYS A 79 9.60 -9.75 -21.33
C LYS A 79 8.88 -8.94 -20.24
N LEU A 80 7.90 -9.51 -19.59
CA LEU A 80 7.20 -8.88 -18.47
C LEU A 80 8.11 -8.60 -17.27
N LEU A 81 9.29 -9.22 -17.17
CA LEU A 81 10.32 -8.87 -16.16
C LEU A 81 10.87 -7.45 -16.32
N ASP A 82 10.72 -6.84 -17.47
CA ASP A 82 11.11 -5.45 -17.66
C ASP A 82 10.22 -4.48 -16.85
N VAL A 83 8.99 -4.87 -16.55
CA VAL A 83 8.08 -4.04 -15.74
C VAL A 83 8.63 -3.79 -14.33
N PRO A 84 8.93 -4.81 -13.50
CA PRO A 84 9.49 -4.58 -12.17
C PRO A 84 10.88 -3.93 -12.21
N ARG A 85 11.72 -4.25 -13.18
CA ARG A 85 13.02 -3.60 -13.39
C ARG A 85 12.86 -2.10 -13.63
N ASN A 86 11.93 -1.71 -14.50
CA ASN A 86 11.64 -0.30 -14.78
C ASN A 86 10.97 0.39 -13.59
N ASN A 87 10.16 -0.32 -12.80
CA ASN A 87 9.60 0.22 -11.57
C ASN A 87 10.69 0.55 -10.56
N LEU A 88 11.65 -0.36 -10.33
CA LEU A 88 12.79 -0.10 -9.45
C LEU A 88 13.64 1.08 -9.95
N LYS A 89 13.96 1.14 -11.25
CA LYS A 89 14.70 2.27 -11.83
C LYS A 89 13.99 3.61 -11.58
N ARG A 90 12.67 3.66 -11.72
CA ARG A 90 11.88 4.88 -11.45
C ARG A 90 11.81 5.23 -9.96
N TRP A 91 11.86 4.24 -9.09
CA TRP A 91 11.79 4.50 -7.66
C TRP A 91 13.09 5.08 -7.11
N ILE A 92 14.25 4.60 -7.57
CA ILE A 92 15.54 5.12 -7.11
C ILE A 92 15.73 6.61 -7.41
N THR A 93 15.18 7.11 -8.53
CA THR A 93 15.30 8.52 -8.87
C THR A 93 14.62 9.48 -7.88
N ARG A 94 13.80 8.95 -6.96
CA ARG A 94 13.13 9.72 -5.90
C ARG A 94 13.96 9.88 -4.63
N TRP A 95 15.01 9.09 -4.49
CA TRP A 95 15.86 9.09 -3.29
C TRP A 95 17.28 9.47 -3.66
N GLU A 96 17.59 10.68 -3.83
CA GLU A 96 18.89 11.31 -4.12
C GLU A 96 20.12 10.60 -3.46
N GLY A 97 20.27 9.29 -3.71
CA GLY A 97 21.40 8.47 -3.26
C GLY A 97 21.20 7.66 -1.96
N ASP A 98 20.11 7.84 -1.22
CA ASP A 98 19.86 7.12 0.04
C ASP A 98 18.67 6.17 -0.11
N ALA A 99 18.89 5.04 -0.80
CA ALA A 99 17.84 4.07 -1.07
C ALA A 99 17.44 3.30 0.20
N PRO A 100 16.15 3.08 0.46
CA PRO A 100 15.71 2.27 1.60
C PRO A 100 16.19 0.81 1.48
N ALA A 101 16.40 0.15 2.62
CA ALA A 101 16.88 -1.24 2.66
C ALA A 101 16.03 -2.22 1.83
N TRP A 102 14.70 -2.04 1.81
CA TRP A 102 13.79 -2.88 1.00
C TRP A 102 14.02 -2.71 -0.52
N TYR A 103 14.49 -1.53 -0.97
CA TYR A 103 14.82 -1.30 -2.38
C TYR A 103 16.07 -2.10 -2.78
N GLU A 104 17.12 -2.04 -1.96
CA GLU A 104 18.36 -2.80 -2.20
C GLU A 104 18.09 -4.30 -2.18
N GLU A 105 17.23 -4.76 -1.30
CA GLU A 105 16.81 -6.16 -1.24
C GLU A 105 16.11 -6.58 -2.54
N TRP A 106 15.16 -5.77 -3.04
CA TRP A 106 14.51 -6.06 -4.33
C TRP A 106 15.48 -5.99 -5.51
N ARG A 107 16.42 -5.08 -5.49
CA ARG A 107 17.45 -5.00 -6.52
C ARG A 107 18.26 -6.32 -6.58
N ALA A 108 18.72 -6.78 -5.43
CA ALA A 108 19.46 -8.04 -5.34
C ALA A 108 18.61 -9.26 -5.74
N ILE A 109 17.30 -9.25 -5.45
CA ILE A 109 16.39 -10.31 -5.88
C ILE A 109 16.23 -10.29 -7.41
N MET A 110 16.08 -9.11 -8.02
CA MET A 110 15.86 -8.97 -9.47
C MET A 110 17.07 -9.32 -10.33
N ASP A 111 18.25 -9.47 -9.72
CA ASP A 111 19.48 -9.95 -10.37
C ASP A 111 19.57 -11.50 -10.41
N ARG A 112 18.66 -12.21 -9.73
CA ARG A 112 18.62 -13.67 -9.68
C ARG A 112 17.95 -14.28 -10.92
N PRO A 113 18.18 -15.58 -11.17
CA PRO A 113 17.40 -16.33 -12.17
C PRO A 113 15.90 -16.27 -11.90
N TRP A 114 15.10 -16.25 -12.97
CA TRP A 114 13.64 -16.14 -12.85
C TRP A 114 13.02 -17.17 -11.90
N LEU A 115 13.48 -18.41 -11.94
CA LEU A 115 12.93 -19.47 -11.10
C LEU A 115 13.05 -19.16 -9.59
N GLU A 116 14.16 -18.56 -9.19
CA GLU A 116 14.38 -18.13 -7.80
C GLU A 116 13.45 -16.95 -7.45
N ILE A 117 13.36 -15.97 -8.36
CA ILE A 117 12.46 -14.82 -8.17
C ILE A 117 11.02 -15.31 -8.01
N ALA A 118 10.57 -16.22 -8.87
CA ALA A 118 9.24 -16.81 -8.83
C ALA A 118 9.00 -17.52 -7.48
N GLY A 119 9.95 -18.30 -7.00
CA GLY A 119 9.89 -18.93 -5.69
C GLY A 119 9.71 -17.91 -4.56
N ILE A 120 10.52 -16.86 -4.54
CA ILE A 120 10.47 -15.81 -3.52
C ILE A 120 9.12 -15.08 -3.50
N ILE A 121 8.61 -14.67 -4.66
CA ILE A 121 7.36 -13.89 -4.71
C ILE A 121 6.11 -14.73 -4.45
N THR A 122 6.19 -16.04 -4.59
CA THR A 122 5.08 -16.97 -4.33
C THR A 122 5.22 -17.75 -3.02
N GLU A 123 6.23 -17.45 -2.23
CA GLU A 123 6.45 -18.10 -0.94
C GLU A 123 5.39 -17.66 0.09
N PRO A 124 4.67 -18.62 0.73
CA PRO A 124 3.64 -18.32 1.73
C PRO A 124 4.22 -18.11 3.14
N SER A 125 5.40 -17.51 3.25
CA SER A 125 6.08 -17.20 4.50
C SER A 125 5.86 -15.75 4.93
N GLU A 126 6.15 -15.43 6.20
CA GLU A 126 6.18 -14.05 6.68
C GLU A 126 7.17 -13.18 5.90
N GLN A 127 8.32 -13.75 5.56
CA GLN A 127 9.32 -13.09 4.72
C GLN A 127 8.76 -12.77 3.33
N GLY A 128 8.12 -13.75 2.68
CA GLY A 128 7.46 -13.54 1.39
C GLY A 128 6.34 -12.50 1.49
N ALA A 129 5.54 -12.52 2.56
CA ALA A 129 4.50 -11.52 2.82
C ALA A 129 5.08 -10.12 2.97
N ARG A 130 6.16 -9.97 3.72
CA ARG A 130 6.89 -8.69 3.89
C ARG A 130 7.41 -8.15 2.56
N LEU A 131 8.06 -8.99 1.76
CA LEU A 131 8.57 -8.61 0.44
C LEU A 131 7.44 -8.16 -0.49
N ARG A 132 6.34 -8.88 -0.52
CA ARG A 132 5.19 -8.53 -1.36
C ARG A 132 4.56 -7.17 -1.03
N GLN A 133 4.73 -6.64 0.20
CA GLN A 133 4.23 -5.31 0.57
C GLN A 133 4.91 -4.17 -0.20
N SER A 134 6.19 -4.33 -0.54
CA SER A 134 6.96 -3.37 -1.33
C SER A 134 7.29 -3.86 -2.74
N SER A 135 6.44 -4.73 -3.28
CA SER A 135 6.69 -5.46 -4.53
C SER A 135 6.79 -4.54 -5.76
N PRO A 136 7.81 -4.68 -6.59
CA PRO A 136 7.96 -3.92 -7.83
C PRO A 136 7.09 -4.44 -8.99
N PHE A 137 6.35 -5.52 -8.82
CA PHE A 137 5.58 -6.17 -9.89
C PHE A 137 4.24 -5.48 -10.24
N ALA A 138 4.01 -4.29 -9.70
CA ALA A 138 2.84 -3.48 -10.06
C ALA A 138 2.80 -3.18 -11.57
N GLY A 139 1.63 -3.34 -12.18
CA GLY A 139 1.41 -3.09 -13.61
C GLY A 139 1.41 -4.33 -14.50
N ILE A 140 1.80 -5.51 -14.01
CA ILE A 140 1.74 -6.77 -14.76
C ILE A 140 0.31 -7.29 -14.88
N LEU A 141 -0.46 -7.20 -13.79
CA LEU A 141 -1.87 -7.58 -13.81
C LEU A 141 -2.72 -6.46 -14.38
N SER A 142 -3.60 -6.81 -15.31
CA SER A 142 -4.66 -5.93 -15.79
C SER A 142 -5.67 -5.60 -14.69
N ALA A 143 -6.46 -4.55 -14.88
CA ALA A 143 -7.54 -4.20 -13.96
C ALA A 143 -8.57 -5.33 -13.80
N VAL A 144 -8.86 -6.05 -14.89
CA VAL A 144 -9.81 -7.18 -14.89
C VAL A 144 -9.27 -8.36 -14.07
N GLU A 145 -8.00 -8.72 -14.24
CA GLU A 145 -7.37 -9.80 -13.46
C GLU A 145 -7.35 -9.47 -11.98
N ARG A 146 -6.96 -8.25 -11.62
CA ARG A 146 -7.00 -7.79 -10.23
C ARG A 146 -8.40 -7.85 -9.65
N LYS A 147 -9.41 -7.37 -10.39
CA LYS A 147 -10.80 -7.40 -9.96
C LYS A 147 -11.26 -8.84 -9.69
N ARG A 148 -10.97 -9.79 -10.58
CA ARG A 148 -11.30 -11.21 -10.39
C ARG A 148 -10.70 -11.79 -9.10
N ILE A 149 -9.42 -11.49 -8.84
CA ILE A 149 -8.78 -11.93 -7.61
C ILE A 149 -9.47 -11.30 -6.39
N TYR A 150 -9.74 -9.99 -6.42
CA TYR A 150 -10.44 -9.32 -5.31
C TYR A 150 -11.84 -9.91 -5.06
N GLU A 151 -12.56 -10.25 -6.11
CA GLU A 151 -13.90 -10.86 -6.02
C GLU A 151 -13.85 -12.27 -5.44
N ALA A 152 -12.84 -13.07 -5.78
CA ALA A 152 -12.65 -14.41 -5.23
C ALA A 152 -12.41 -14.42 -3.71
N PHE A 153 -11.98 -13.32 -3.13
CA PHE A 153 -11.74 -13.14 -1.70
C PHE A 153 -12.80 -12.26 -1.01
N ARG A 154 -13.91 -12.00 -1.66
CA ARG A 154 -15.08 -11.40 -0.99
C ARG A 154 -15.82 -12.52 -0.26
N ALA A 155 -15.81 -12.43 1.08
CA ALA A 155 -16.72 -13.20 1.89
C ALA A 155 -18.10 -12.55 1.90
#